data_10c09f72cb68d9c5004ad71eb4a85e39
#
_entry.id   10c09f72cb68d9c5004ad71eb4a85e39
#
_cell.length_a   1.000
_cell.length_b   1.000
_cell.length_c   1.000
_cell.angle_alpha   90.00
_cell.angle_beta   90.00
_cell.angle_gamma   90.00
#
_symmetry.space_group_name_H-M   'P 1'
#
loop_
_entity.id
_entity.type
_entity.pdbx_description
1 polymer ?
#
loop_
_entity_poly.entity_id
_entity_poly.type
_entity_poly.pdbx_seq_one_letter_code
_entity_poly.pdbx_strand_id
1 'polypeptide(L)'
;MKEIFSTLFFFTLLSTFHLSSSYGLPVEDVQIVTDTQYFQAAQKIIRESKKSIYVIMFEMAFYDKYPNTPSNLLIKELIEAKKRAVKVEVILEVREGEDRTTKRNRRTGKILSEGGVEVTYDPLSKTTHAKVVVVDGQFTLVGSTNWTYEALTNNHEASVLIRSKEVAKEMMDYFSRVKSTASKAH
;
A
#
# COMPACT_ATOMS: atom_id res chain seq x y z
N MET A 1 -9.88 -69.83 -38.77
CA MET A 1 -8.91 -68.79 -38.66
C MET A 1 -9.73 -67.49 -38.46
N LYS A 2 -9.74 -66.91 -37.22
CA LYS A 2 -10.42 -65.65 -36.89
C LYS A 2 -9.32 -64.63 -36.68
N GLU A 3 -9.24 -63.65 -37.53
CA GLU A 3 -8.32 -62.52 -37.37
C GLU A 3 -8.93 -61.53 -36.36
N ILE A 4 -8.17 -61.18 -35.29
CA ILE A 4 -8.50 -60.20 -34.28
C ILE A 4 -7.80 -58.91 -34.70
N PHE A 5 -8.55 -57.95 -35.21
CA PHE A 5 -8.08 -56.57 -35.40
C PHE A 5 -8.05 -55.84 -34.05
N SER A 6 -6.83 -55.60 -33.55
CA SER A 6 -6.61 -54.74 -32.37
C SER A 6 -6.52 -53.29 -32.82
N THR A 7 -7.54 -52.51 -32.53
CA THR A 7 -7.54 -51.06 -32.80
C THR A 7 -6.88 -50.34 -31.64
N LEU A 8 -5.66 -49.86 -31.85
CA LEU A 8 -4.90 -49.06 -30.88
C LEU A 8 -5.45 -47.61 -30.90
N PHE A 9 -6.16 -47.22 -29.85
CA PHE A 9 -6.63 -45.83 -29.67
C PHE A 9 -5.48 -45.00 -29.09
N PHE A 10 -4.88 -44.14 -29.89
CA PHE A 10 -3.92 -43.12 -29.41
C PHE A 10 -4.68 -41.94 -28.82
N PHE A 11 -4.69 -41.84 -27.49
CA PHE A 11 -5.15 -40.67 -26.78
C PHE A 11 -4.03 -39.62 -26.79
N THR A 12 -4.10 -38.64 -27.69
CA THR A 12 -3.24 -37.44 -27.65
C THR A 12 -3.76 -36.50 -26.56
N LEU A 13 -3.08 -36.49 -25.42
CA LEU A 13 -3.32 -35.53 -24.35
C LEU A 13 -2.81 -34.16 -24.82
N LEU A 14 -3.71 -33.32 -25.33
CA LEU A 14 -3.42 -31.92 -25.67
C LEU A 14 -3.32 -31.12 -24.35
N SER A 15 -2.11 -31.01 -23.79
CA SER A 15 -1.86 -30.10 -22.69
C SER A 15 -1.93 -28.65 -23.22
N THR A 16 -3.04 -27.99 -22.98
CA THR A 16 -3.16 -26.55 -23.20
C THR A 16 -2.27 -25.82 -22.19
N PHE A 17 -1.06 -25.46 -22.62
CA PHE A 17 -0.25 -24.48 -21.91
C PHE A 17 -1.00 -23.15 -21.96
N HIS A 18 -1.66 -22.79 -20.87
CA HIS A 18 -2.12 -21.43 -20.67
C HIS A 18 -0.88 -20.55 -20.43
N LEU A 19 -0.34 -19.98 -21.51
CA LEU A 19 0.57 -18.85 -21.38
C LEU A 19 -0.22 -17.73 -20.71
N SER A 20 0.00 -17.53 -19.42
CA SER A 20 -0.43 -16.32 -18.75
C SER A 20 0.35 -15.16 -19.36
N SER A 21 -0.23 -14.53 -20.38
CA SER A 21 0.32 -13.32 -20.96
C SER A 21 0.23 -12.24 -19.90
N SER A 22 1.35 -11.90 -19.29
CA SER A 22 1.45 -10.74 -18.38
C SER A 22 1.38 -9.49 -19.25
N TYR A 23 0.18 -9.02 -19.53
CA TYR A 23 -0.01 -7.70 -20.12
C TYR A 23 0.21 -6.65 -19.05
N GLY A 24 1.00 -5.60 -19.35
CA GLY A 24 1.09 -4.43 -18.49
C GLY A 24 -0.30 -3.81 -18.31
N LEU A 25 -0.55 -3.25 -17.12
CA LEU A 25 -1.80 -2.55 -16.87
C LEU A 25 -1.80 -1.18 -17.57
N PRO A 26 -2.93 -0.72 -18.12
CA PRO A 26 -3.01 0.59 -18.74
C PRO A 26 -2.82 1.69 -17.69
N VAL A 27 -2.07 2.72 -18.05
CA VAL A 27 -1.86 3.91 -17.22
C VAL A 27 -2.21 5.17 -18.00
N GLU A 28 -2.84 6.14 -17.32
CA GLU A 28 -3.14 7.46 -17.88
C GLU A 28 -1.93 8.38 -17.77
N ASP A 29 -1.19 8.29 -16.64
CA ASP A 29 -0.01 9.10 -16.35
C ASP A 29 0.91 8.41 -15.34
N VAL A 30 2.22 8.65 -15.47
CA VAL A 30 3.26 8.18 -14.54
C VAL A 30 4.21 9.33 -14.25
N GLN A 31 4.31 9.72 -13.00
CA GLN A 31 5.25 10.71 -12.52
C GLN A 31 6.33 10.04 -11.66
N ILE A 32 7.61 10.26 -12.03
CA ILE A 32 8.73 9.89 -11.16
C ILE A 32 8.81 10.90 -10.03
N VAL A 33 8.91 10.41 -8.80
CA VAL A 33 8.90 11.20 -7.57
C VAL A 33 10.11 10.80 -6.74
N THR A 34 11.08 11.68 -6.61
CA THR A 34 12.32 11.42 -5.89
C THR A 34 12.47 12.32 -4.68
N ASP A 35 13.11 11.80 -3.64
CA ASP A 35 13.57 12.57 -2.47
C ASP A 35 12.44 13.45 -1.87
N THR A 36 12.68 14.73 -1.70
CA THR A 36 11.71 15.68 -1.08
C THR A 36 10.44 15.92 -1.92
N GLN A 37 10.44 15.56 -3.21
CA GLN A 37 9.25 15.65 -4.06
C GLN A 37 8.12 14.73 -3.59
N TYR A 38 8.47 13.63 -2.90
CA TYR A 38 7.48 12.69 -2.37
C TYR A 38 6.48 13.37 -1.44
N PHE A 39 6.95 14.20 -0.52
CA PHE A 39 6.08 14.91 0.42
C PHE A 39 5.02 15.74 -0.31
N GLN A 40 5.43 16.51 -1.33
CA GLN A 40 4.51 17.35 -2.10
C GLN A 40 3.49 16.53 -2.87
N ALA A 41 3.92 15.45 -3.53
CA ALA A 41 3.05 14.57 -4.27
C ALA A 41 2.03 13.87 -3.36
N ALA A 42 2.48 13.28 -2.25
CA ALA A 42 1.62 12.63 -1.27
C ALA A 42 0.61 13.61 -0.66
N GLN A 43 1.07 14.80 -0.21
CA GLN A 43 0.23 15.81 0.38
C GLN A 43 -0.87 16.28 -0.58
N LYS A 44 -0.52 16.50 -1.84
CA LYS A 44 -1.47 16.93 -2.88
C LYS A 44 -2.59 15.91 -3.06
N ILE A 45 -2.27 14.65 -3.35
CA ILE A 45 -3.30 13.63 -3.61
C ILE A 45 -4.17 13.34 -2.39
N ILE A 46 -3.62 13.43 -1.16
CA ILE A 46 -4.38 13.26 0.08
C ILE A 46 -5.33 14.45 0.32
N ARG A 47 -4.89 15.68 0.14
CA ARG A 47 -5.73 16.88 0.28
C ARG A 47 -6.87 16.92 -0.72
N GLU A 48 -6.63 16.51 -1.96
CA GLU A 48 -7.59 16.52 -3.04
C GLU A 48 -8.55 15.33 -3.01
N SER A 49 -8.33 14.35 -2.13
CA SER A 49 -9.15 13.13 -2.01
C SER A 49 -10.60 13.41 -1.71
N LYS A 50 -11.50 12.63 -2.34
CA LYS A 50 -12.96 12.78 -2.24
C LYS A 50 -13.69 11.51 -1.76
N LYS A 51 -13.09 10.32 -1.93
CA LYS A 51 -13.75 9.04 -1.68
C LYS A 51 -13.01 8.19 -0.66
N SER A 52 -11.74 7.89 -0.93
CA SER A 52 -10.99 6.92 -0.13
C SER A 52 -9.48 7.11 -0.19
N ILE A 53 -8.82 6.77 0.92
CA ILE A 53 -7.37 6.69 1.04
C ILE A 53 -7.03 5.36 1.72
N TYR A 54 -6.17 4.57 1.09
CA TYR A 54 -5.62 3.33 1.63
C TYR A 54 -4.10 3.47 1.72
N VAL A 55 -3.55 3.22 2.89
CA VAL A 55 -2.11 3.34 3.15
C VAL A 55 -1.57 2.04 3.71
N ILE A 56 -0.51 1.50 3.10
CA ILE A 56 0.35 0.49 3.72
C ILE A 56 1.70 1.16 3.95
N MET A 57 2.20 1.15 5.19
CA MET A 57 3.45 1.81 5.52
C MET A 57 4.30 0.99 6.48
N PHE A 58 5.55 0.71 6.06
CA PHE A 58 6.51 0.01 6.91
C PHE A 58 6.88 0.83 8.15
N GLU A 59 7.20 2.12 8.00
CA GLU A 59 7.48 2.99 9.13
C GLU A 59 6.79 4.35 8.97
N MET A 60 5.97 4.72 9.95
CA MET A 60 5.28 6.01 10.03
C MET A 60 5.54 6.63 11.42
N ALA A 61 6.22 7.76 11.46
CA ALA A 61 6.67 8.37 12.69
C ALA A 61 6.01 9.73 12.96
N PHE A 62 5.37 9.87 14.12
CA PHE A 62 4.90 11.14 14.63
C PHE A 62 5.89 11.72 15.66
N TYR A 63 6.25 12.98 15.49
CA TYR A 63 7.25 13.69 16.30
C TYR A 63 6.61 14.79 17.14
N ASP A 64 6.42 14.57 18.44
CA ASP A 64 5.72 15.52 19.33
C ASP A 64 6.41 16.87 19.45
N LYS A 65 7.74 16.85 19.56
CA LYS A 65 8.55 18.06 19.72
C LYS A 65 8.65 18.89 18.44
N TYR A 66 8.30 18.31 17.29
CA TYR A 66 8.48 18.94 15.98
C TYR A 66 7.19 18.86 15.16
N PRO A 67 6.16 19.67 15.48
CA PRO A 67 4.81 19.51 14.95
C PRO A 67 4.68 19.73 13.44
N ASN A 68 5.66 20.39 12.83
CA ASN A 68 5.65 20.75 11.41
C ASN A 68 6.58 19.87 10.55
N THR A 69 7.03 18.72 11.05
CA THR A 69 7.76 17.78 10.22
C THR A 69 6.89 17.27 9.06
N PRO A 70 7.48 16.98 7.89
CA PRO A 70 6.71 16.45 6.74
C PRO A 70 5.89 15.22 7.10
N SER A 71 6.43 14.31 7.91
CA SER A 71 5.72 13.13 8.40
C SER A 71 4.47 13.49 9.20
N ASN A 72 4.60 14.42 10.19
CA ASN A 72 3.45 14.87 10.97
C ASN A 72 2.39 15.55 10.10
N LEU A 73 2.81 16.31 9.10
CA LEU A 73 1.88 16.97 8.18
C LEU A 73 1.09 15.95 7.36
N LEU A 74 1.72 14.89 6.83
CA LEU A 74 1.01 13.83 6.11
C LEU A 74 0.04 13.07 7.03
N ILE A 75 0.42 12.77 8.27
CA ILE A 75 -0.44 12.13 9.26
C ILE A 75 -1.66 13.01 9.57
N LYS A 76 -1.46 14.31 9.74
CA LYS A 76 -2.55 15.29 9.94
C LYS A 76 -3.47 15.33 8.71
N GLU A 77 -2.94 15.29 7.49
CA GLU A 77 -3.75 15.27 6.26
C GLU A 77 -4.67 14.05 6.17
N LEU A 78 -4.24 12.86 6.66
CA LEU A 78 -5.11 11.70 6.75
C LEU A 78 -6.28 11.93 7.71
N ILE A 79 -6.01 12.53 8.86
CA ILE A 79 -7.05 12.88 9.85
C ILE A 79 -8.01 13.95 9.28
N GLU A 80 -7.49 14.97 8.60
CA GLU A 80 -8.33 15.99 7.96
C GLU A 80 -9.15 15.39 6.80
N ALA A 81 -8.61 14.43 6.03
CA ALA A 81 -9.38 13.70 5.04
C ALA A 81 -10.54 12.94 5.69
N LYS A 82 -10.30 12.29 6.82
CA LYS A 82 -11.36 11.61 7.59
C LYS A 82 -12.46 12.57 8.05
N LYS A 83 -12.10 13.78 8.52
CA LYS A 83 -13.07 14.83 8.89
C LYS A 83 -13.90 15.30 7.70
N ARG A 84 -13.35 15.23 6.47
CA ARG A 84 -14.09 15.50 5.22
C ARG A 84 -14.98 14.32 4.77
N ALA A 85 -15.18 13.32 5.62
CA ALA A 85 -15.90 12.08 5.33
C ALA A 85 -15.27 11.17 4.27
N VAL A 86 -13.98 11.35 3.98
CA VAL A 86 -13.22 10.41 3.15
C VAL A 86 -12.99 9.12 3.94
N LYS A 87 -13.13 7.97 3.31
CA LYS A 87 -12.78 6.68 3.91
C LYS A 87 -11.26 6.58 4.01
N VAL A 88 -10.71 6.50 5.22
CA VAL A 88 -9.25 6.39 5.42
C VAL A 88 -8.93 5.13 6.20
N GLU A 89 -8.11 4.26 5.60
CA GLU A 89 -7.63 3.03 6.20
C GLU A 89 -6.11 2.94 6.09
N VAL A 90 -5.46 2.54 7.20
CA VAL A 90 -4.00 2.46 7.29
C VAL A 90 -3.59 1.10 7.84
N ILE A 91 -2.62 0.46 7.21
CA ILE A 91 -1.94 -0.73 7.72
C ILE A 91 -0.51 -0.34 8.07
N LEU A 92 -0.09 -0.64 9.30
CA LEU A 92 1.25 -0.37 9.81
C LEU A 92 1.95 -1.66 10.19
N GLU A 93 3.24 -1.74 9.89
CA GLU A 93 4.12 -2.80 10.33
C GLU A 93 4.25 -2.83 11.85
N VAL A 94 4.19 -4.03 12.45
CA VAL A 94 4.60 -4.28 13.84
C VAL A 94 5.34 -5.62 13.92
N ARG A 95 6.24 -5.73 14.87
CA ARG A 95 7.05 -6.94 15.11
C ARG A 95 6.90 -7.42 16.53
N GLU A 96 7.28 -8.66 16.74
CA GLU A 96 7.49 -9.15 18.09
C GLU A 96 8.59 -8.32 18.76
N GLY A 97 8.32 -7.89 19.99
CA GLY A 97 9.19 -6.97 20.72
C GLY A 97 8.86 -5.51 20.41
N GLU A 98 9.56 -4.64 21.11
CA GLU A 98 9.37 -3.19 21.11
C GLU A 98 10.51 -2.48 20.40
N ASP A 99 10.81 -2.89 19.13
CA ASP A 99 11.80 -2.19 18.33
C ASP A 99 11.34 -0.75 18.00
N ARG A 100 12.28 0.04 17.47
CA ARG A 100 12.00 1.46 17.17
C ARG A 100 10.84 1.64 16.18
N THR A 101 10.77 0.82 15.14
CA THR A 101 9.72 0.89 14.12
C THR A 101 8.36 0.55 14.72
N THR A 102 8.27 -0.56 15.47
CA THR A 102 7.05 -0.96 16.18
C THR A 102 6.54 0.12 17.12
N LYS A 103 7.44 0.69 17.96
CA LYS A 103 7.08 1.79 18.88
C LYS A 103 6.53 3.01 18.15
N ARG A 104 7.18 3.43 17.06
CA ARG A 104 6.74 4.57 16.25
C ARG A 104 5.39 4.29 15.59
N ASN A 105 5.24 3.11 15.00
CA ASN A 105 4.01 2.72 14.32
C ASN A 105 2.83 2.60 15.30
N ARG A 106 3.01 1.98 16.48
CA ARG A 106 1.97 1.93 17.52
C ARG A 106 1.56 3.33 18.00
N ARG A 107 2.54 4.21 18.25
CA ARG A 107 2.26 5.60 18.62
C ARG A 107 1.47 6.34 17.54
N THR A 108 1.94 6.26 16.29
CA THR A 108 1.28 6.92 15.16
C THR A 108 -0.11 6.33 14.90
N GLY A 109 -0.24 5.01 15.00
CA GLY A 109 -1.52 4.33 14.86
C GLY A 109 -2.54 4.79 15.90
N LYS A 110 -2.11 4.99 17.16
CA LYS A 110 -2.97 5.55 18.21
C LYS A 110 -3.46 6.94 17.82
N ILE A 111 -2.57 7.85 17.38
CA ILE A 111 -2.93 9.22 16.96
C ILE A 111 -3.92 9.21 15.80
N LEU A 112 -3.69 8.35 14.79
CA LEU A 112 -4.59 8.18 13.66
C LEU A 112 -5.95 7.67 14.10
N SER A 113 -6.01 6.65 14.98
CA SER A 113 -7.25 6.07 15.50
C SER A 113 -8.04 7.08 16.34
N GLU A 114 -7.38 7.90 17.18
CA GLU A 114 -7.98 9.00 17.91
C GLU A 114 -8.55 10.06 16.95
N GLY A 115 -7.94 10.23 15.77
CA GLY A 115 -8.45 11.05 14.67
C GLY A 115 -9.57 10.41 13.84
N GLY A 116 -10.03 9.20 14.20
CA GLY A 116 -11.11 8.48 13.54
C GLY A 116 -10.69 7.68 12.30
N VAL A 117 -9.38 7.57 12.02
CA VAL A 117 -8.84 6.74 10.94
C VAL A 117 -8.88 5.26 11.35
N GLU A 118 -9.27 4.38 10.43
CA GLU A 118 -9.22 2.94 10.68
C GLU A 118 -7.76 2.45 10.54
N VAL A 119 -7.19 1.96 11.64
CA VAL A 119 -5.81 1.45 11.69
C VAL A 119 -5.83 -0.03 11.99
N THR A 120 -5.04 -0.79 11.23
CA THR A 120 -4.72 -2.19 11.49
C THR A 120 -3.22 -2.39 11.52
N TYR A 121 -2.77 -3.39 12.28
CA TYR A 121 -1.37 -3.80 12.29
C TYR A 121 -1.24 -5.11 11.53
N ASP A 122 -0.17 -5.27 10.76
CA ASP A 122 0.09 -6.49 10.02
C ASP A 122 0.31 -7.71 10.94
N PRO A 123 0.24 -8.94 10.41
CA PRO A 123 0.47 -10.11 11.23
C PRO A 123 1.95 -10.23 11.61
N LEU A 124 2.22 -10.55 12.88
CA LEU A 124 3.59 -10.73 13.39
C LEU A 124 4.41 -11.80 12.64
N SER A 125 3.73 -12.68 11.90
CA SER A 125 4.35 -13.78 11.15
C SER A 125 4.99 -13.36 9.83
N LYS A 126 4.73 -12.12 9.34
CA LYS A 126 5.22 -11.65 8.04
C LYS A 126 5.47 -10.15 8.07
N THR A 127 6.68 -9.72 7.70
CA THR A 127 7.01 -8.29 7.60
C THR A 127 6.32 -7.63 6.41
N THR A 128 5.58 -6.57 6.66
CA THR A 128 5.00 -5.69 5.64
C THR A 128 5.95 -4.53 5.33
N HIS A 129 6.86 -4.73 4.36
CA HIS A 129 7.86 -3.72 3.97
C HIS A 129 7.40 -2.76 2.87
N ALA A 130 6.14 -2.84 2.46
CA ALA A 130 5.54 -1.99 1.44
C ALA A 130 5.35 -0.54 1.91
N LYS A 131 5.46 0.42 0.97
CA LYS A 131 5.11 1.82 1.15
C LYS A 131 4.22 2.20 -0.03
N VAL A 132 2.92 2.21 0.23
CA VAL A 132 1.88 2.38 -0.78
C VAL A 132 0.81 3.33 -0.26
N VAL A 133 0.41 4.28 -1.08
CA VAL A 133 -0.76 5.13 -0.86
C VAL A 133 -1.66 5.03 -2.09
N VAL A 134 -2.92 4.63 -1.90
CA VAL A 134 -3.92 4.61 -2.98
C VAL A 134 -5.01 5.63 -2.65
N VAL A 135 -5.31 6.52 -3.59
CA VAL A 135 -6.31 7.57 -3.40
C VAL A 135 -7.40 7.47 -4.45
N ASP A 136 -8.65 7.49 -4.00
CA ASP A 136 -9.88 7.54 -4.78
C ASP A 136 -10.04 6.41 -5.83
N GLY A 137 -9.27 5.31 -5.67
CA GLY A 137 -9.22 4.22 -6.64
C GLY A 137 -8.67 4.65 -8.01
N GLN A 138 -7.84 5.67 -8.04
CA GLN A 138 -7.30 6.25 -9.27
C GLN A 138 -5.80 6.57 -9.18
N PHE A 139 -5.32 7.05 -8.05
CA PHE A 139 -3.91 7.39 -7.85
C PHE A 139 -3.24 6.35 -6.99
N THR A 140 -2.06 5.91 -7.39
CA THR A 140 -1.18 5.02 -6.60
C THR A 140 0.19 5.64 -6.48
N LEU A 141 0.62 5.93 -5.25
CA LEU A 141 1.98 6.35 -4.95
C LEU A 141 2.70 5.17 -4.27
N VAL A 142 3.72 4.65 -4.91
CA VAL A 142 4.47 3.48 -4.44
C VAL A 142 5.96 3.65 -4.65
N GLY A 143 6.77 3.20 -3.67
CA GLY A 143 8.22 3.30 -3.77
C GLY A 143 8.94 2.95 -2.47
N SER A 144 10.09 3.58 -2.24
CA SER A 144 10.95 3.29 -1.09
C SER A 144 10.65 4.15 0.13
N THR A 145 9.94 5.28 -0.01
CA THR A 145 9.83 6.35 0.99
C THR A 145 8.95 5.98 2.17
N ASN A 146 9.55 5.85 3.35
CA ASN A 146 8.82 5.79 4.63
C ASN A 146 8.31 7.17 5.05
N TRP A 147 7.31 7.22 5.92
CA TRP A 147 6.86 8.49 6.52
C TRP A 147 7.64 8.76 7.81
N THR A 148 8.93 8.99 7.63
CA THR A 148 9.85 9.44 8.68
C THR A 148 10.50 10.76 8.27
N TYR A 149 11.05 11.49 9.25
CA TYR A 149 11.77 12.74 8.94
C TYR A 149 12.88 12.48 7.93
N GLU A 150 13.74 11.49 8.19
CA GLU A 150 14.89 11.18 7.34
C GLU A 150 14.50 10.82 5.90
N ALA A 151 13.49 9.93 5.74
CA ALA A 151 13.05 9.51 4.41
C ALA A 151 12.38 10.66 3.61
N LEU A 152 11.75 11.61 4.29
CA LEU A 152 11.05 12.73 3.64
C LEU A 152 11.95 13.97 3.43
N THR A 153 13.19 14.00 3.98
CA THR A 153 14.04 15.19 3.91
C THR A 153 15.50 14.94 3.53
N ASN A 154 16.09 13.80 3.93
CA ASN A 154 17.53 13.61 3.89
C ASN A 154 17.98 12.41 3.04
N ASN A 155 17.15 11.37 2.93
CA ASN A 155 17.51 10.16 2.19
C ASN A 155 17.38 10.38 0.67
N HIS A 156 18.12 9.58 -0.09
CA HIS A 156 17.78 9.31 -1.49
C HIS A 156 16.66 8.28 -1.55
N GLU A 157 15.51 8.70 -2.03
CA GLU A 157 14.31 7.89 -2.16
C GLU A 157 13.77 7.95 -3.58
N ALA A 158 13.18 6.87 -4.05
CA ALA A 158 12.57 6.81 -5.38
C ALA A 158 11.17 6.19 -5.28
N SER A 159 10.21 6.89 -5.85
CA SER A 159 8.81 6.48 -5.90
C SER A 159 8.20 6.84 -7.25
N VAL A 160 7.05 6.27 -7.54
CA VAL A 160 6.24 6.62 -8.71
C VAL A 160 4.83 6.95 -8.26
N LEU A 161 4.29 8.04 -8.78
CA LEU A 161 2.88 8.36 -8.71
C LEU A 161 2.23 7.96 -10.04
N ILE A 162 1.31 7.01 -9.97
CA ILE A 162 0.63 6.44 -11.13
C ILE A 162 -0.82 6.86 -11.10
N ARG A 163 -1.32 7.39 -12.20
CA ARG A 163 -2.74 7.60 -12.44
C ARG A 163 -3.27 6.47 -13.31
N SER A 164 -4.00 5.54 -12.70
CA SER A 164 -4.62 4.39 -13.35
C SER A 164 -5.63 3.75 -12.41
N LYS A 165 -6.84 3.49 -12.88
CA LYS A 165 -7.88 2.79 -12.11
C LYS A 165 -7.52 1.31 -11.95
N GLU A 166 -6.91 0.72 -12.95
CA GLU A 166 -6.51 -0.68 -12.97
C GLU A 166 -5.38 -0.95 -11.96
N VAL A 167 -4.34 -0.10 -11.97
CA VAL A 167 -3.24 -0.19 -11.00
C VAL A 167 -3.76 0.07 -9.58
N ALA A 168 -4.62 1.08 -9.40
CA ALA A 168 -5.22 1.37 -8.10
C ALA A 168 -6.08 0.21 -7.59
N LYS A 169 -6.83 -0.45 -8.47
CA LYS A 169 -7.63 -1.64 -8.13
C LYS A 169 -6.73 -2.78 -7.65
N GLU A 170 -5.68 -3.11 -8.38
CA GLU A 170 -4.74 -4.17 -7.99
C GLU A 170 -4.08 -3.87 -6.61
N MET A 171 -3.72 -2.60 -6.36
CA MET A 171 -3.16 -2.19 -5.08
C MET A 171 -4.19 -2.21 -3.94
N MET A 172 -5.46 -1.90 -4.20
CA MET A 172 -6.55 -2.05 -3.21
C MET A 172 -6.86 -3.53 -2.92
N ASP A 173 -6.80 -4.40 -3.93
CA ASP A 173 -6.93 -5.85 -3.75
C ASP A 173 -5.74 -6.40 -2.92
N TYR A 174 -4.52 -5.90 -3.17
CA TYR A 174 -3.37 -6.21 -2.34
C TYR A 174 -3.55 -5.72 -0.89
N PHE A 175 -3.98 -4.46 -0.70
CA PHE A 175 -4.32 -3.92 0.61
C PHE A 175 -5.30 -4.82 1.36
N SER A 176 -6.37 -5.25 0.69
CA SER A 176 -7.40 -6.12 1.27
C SER A 176 -6.85 -7.49 1.69
N ARG A 177 -5.96 -8.08 0.89
CA ARG A 177 -5.26 -9.32 1.24
C ARG A 177 -4.38 -9.15 2.48
N VAL A 178 -3.59 -8.08 2.56
CA VAL A 178 -2.76 -7.80 3.75
C VAL A 178 -3.65 -7.57 4.97
N LYS A 179 -4.72 -6.76 4.82
CA LYS A 179 -5.66 -6.47 5.91
C LYS A 179 -6.36 -7.73 6.45
N SER A 180 -6.68 -8.69 5.58
CA SER A 180 -7.37 -9.94 5.98
C SER A 180 -6.53 -10.80 6.94
N THR A 181 -5.22 -10.63 6.94
CA THR A 181 -4.28 -11.33 7.83
C THR A 181 -3.84 -10.47 9.02
N ALA A 182 -4.19 -9.18 9.03
CA ALA A 182 -3.79 -8.20 10.02
C ALA A 182 -4.69 -8.23 11.28
N SER A 183 -4.18 -7.74 12.39
CA SER A 183 -4.95 -7.54 13.63
C SER A 183 -5.41 -6.09 13.77
N LYS A 184 -6.63 -5.86 14.28
CA LYS A 184 -7.11 -4.51 14.57
C LYS A 184 -6.27 -3.88 15.69
N ALA A 185 -6.02 -2.57 15.56
CA ALA A 185 -5.50 -1.77 16.65
C ALA A 185 -6.58 -1.71 17.77
N HIS A 186 -6.24 -2.16 18.96
CA HIS A 186 -7.05 -2.04 20.16
C HIS A 186 -6.61 -0.84 20.97
#